data_fce60c87fdbc20979f66996679cda154
#
_entry.id   fce60c87fdbc20979f66996679cda154
#
_cell.length_a   1.000
_cell.length_b   1.000
_cell.length_c   1.000
_cell.angle_alpha   90.00
_cell.angle_beta   90.00
_cell.angle_gamma   90.00
#
_symmetry.space_group_name_H-M   'P 1'
#
loop_
_entity.id
_entity.type
_entity.pdbx_description
1 polymer ?
#
loop_
_entity_poly.entity_id
_entity_poly.type
_entity_poly.pdbx_seq_one_letter_code
_entity_poly.pdbx_strand_id
1 'polypeptide(L)'
;MSKVRLLDQVRQTIRVLHYSRSTEDAYCYWIRFYIRFHGCHHPIELSAAHVSQFLTFLAVHRNVAAATQNQALNAIVFLYNRVLQQPLEHIDNVIRAKRSRRIPVVFTRSEVQLLFRNLKQPYLLMAGLMYGGGLRVMEMLRLRLKDIDFERKSILVRAGKGNKDRVTILPDNLIENVQHAMDRVAAIHRQDLAEGYGEVQMPYALARKYPNEAQSLHWQFLFATAHRSTDPVSKKEMRHHIFETSIQRAVKTAMHRAGIHKPASCHTFRH
;
A
#
# COMPACT_ATOMS: atom_id res chain seq x y z
N MET A 1 -18.10 -33.09 1.02
CA MET A 1 -17.36 -31.81 0.73
C MET A 1 -17.26 -31.03 2.03
N SER A 2 -16.06 -30.72 2.52
CA SER A 2 -15.91 -29.94 3.76
C SER A 2 -16.43 -28.52 3.51
N LYS A 3 -17.28 -28.04 4.40
CA LYS A 3 -17.86 -26.68 4.33
C LYS A 3 -16.73 -25.64 4.43
N VAL A 4 -16.45 -24.90 3.36
CA VAL A 4 -15.39 -23.87 3.34
C VAL A 4 -15.71 -22.84 4.42
N ARG A 5 -14.74 -22.50 5.27
CA ARG A 5 -14.94 -21.52 6.35
C ARG A 5 -15.29 -20.15 5.75
N LEU A 6 -16.21 -19.41 6.37
CA LEU A 6 -16.69 -18.11 5.87
C LEU A 6 -15.56 -17.15 5.52
N LEU A 7 -14.56 -17.01 6.38
CA LEU A 7 -13.44 -16.11 6.10
C LEU A 7 -12.58 -16.56 4.90
N ASP A 8 -12.56 -17.84 4.59
CA ASP A 8 -11.86 -18.34 3.41
C ASP A 8 -12.66 -18.04 2.13
N GLN A 9 -14.00 -18.09 2.20
CA GLN A 9 -14.86 -17.60 1.12
C GLN A 9 -14.66 -16.11 0.87
N VAL A 10 -14.58 -15.30 1.94
CA VAL A 10 -14.27 -13.86 1.85
C VAL A 10 -12.94 -13.63 1.12
N ARG A 11 -11.88 -14.35 1.52
CA ARG A 11 -10.57 -14.25 0.86
C ARG A 11 -10.60 -14.63 -0.60
N GLN A 12 -11.28 -15.76 -0.91
CA GLN A 12 -11.43 -16.23 -2.30
C GLN A 12 -12.15 -15.18 -3.15
N THR A 13 -13.27 -14.64 -2.67
CA THR A 13 -14.04 -13.62 -3.39
C THR A 13 -13.21 -12.33 -3.62
N ILE A 14 -12.47 -11.88 -2.61
CA ILE A 14 -11.58 -10.71 -2.70
C ILE A 14 -10.50 -10.93 -3.77
N ARG A 15 -9.90 -12.13 -3.81
CA ARG A 15 -8.85 -12.49 -4.79
C ARG A 15 -9.40 -12.63 -6.20
N VAL A 16 -10.59 -13.20 -6.37
CA VAL A 16 -11.28 -13.26 -7.68
C VAL A 16 -11.58 -11.85 -8.20
N LEU A 17 -11.92 -10.91 -7.34
CA LEU A 17 -12.16 -9.51 -7.69
C LEU A 17 -10.87 -8.67 -7.82
N HIS A 18 -9.69 -9.29 -7.70
CA HIS A 18 -8.39 -8.64 -7.79
C HIS A 18 -8.20 -7.46 -6.82
N TYR A 19 -8.81 -7.52 -5.63
CA TYR A 19 -8.58 -6.52 -4.59
C TYR A 19 -7.19 -6.69 -3.98
N SER A 20 -6.69 -5.61 -3.36
CA SER A 20 -5.37 -5.63 -2.71
C SER A 20 -5.37 -6.51 -1.47
N ARG A 21 -4.19 -7.02 -1.11
CA ARG A 21 -4.00 -7.79 0.13
C ARG A 21 -4.36 -6.96 1.37
N SER A 22 -4.07 -5.66 1.38
CA SER A 22 -4.47 -4.78 2.49
C SER A 22 -5.99 -4.66 2.61
N THR A 23 -6.74 -4.74 1.50
CA THR A 23 -8.20 -4.83 1.51
C THR A 23 -8.66 -6.16 2.09
N GLU A 24 -8.02 -7.29 1.71
CA GLU A 24 -8.30 -8.62 2.25
C GLU A 24 -8.13 -8.62 3.78
N ASP A 25 -7.01 -8.12 4.27
CA ASP A 25 -6.72 -8.08 5.70
C ASP A 25 -7.72 -7.20 6.46
N ALA A 26 -8.02 -6.00 5.93
CA ALA A 26 -8.97 -5.07 6.54
C ALA A 26 -10.40 -5.65 6.57
N TYR A 27 -10.85 -6.25 5.46
CA TYR A 27 -12.21 -6.82 5.38
C TYR A 27 -12.33 -8.04 6.28
N CYS A 28 -11.36 -8.95 6.28
CA CYS A 28 -11.34 -10.08 7.20
C CYS A 28 -11.31 -9.66 8.67
N TYR A 29 -10.59 -8.57 9.01
CA TYR A 29 -10.58 -8.00 10.36
C TYR A 29 -11.97 -7.52 10.78
N TRP A 30 -12.63 -6.67 9.96
CA TRP A 30 -13.94 -6.09 10.28
C TRP A 30 -15.05 -7.15 10.32
N ILE A 31 -15.05 -8.10 9.40
CA ILE A 31 -16.01 -9.20 9.36
C ILE A 31 -15.86 -10.08 10.61
N ARG A 32 -14.63 -10.41 10.98
CA ARG A 32 -14.36 -11.17 12.21
C ARG A 32 -14.82 -10.42 13.46
N PHE A 33 -14.59 -9.10 13.49
CA PHE A 33 -15.01 -8.28 14.62
C PHE A 33 -16.55 -8.23 14.71
N TYR A 34 -17.23 -8.03 13.60
CA TYR A 34 -18.68 -8.05 13.50
C TYR A 34 -19.29 -9.35 14.01
N ILE A 35 -18.78 -10.49 13.55
CA ILE A 35 -19.21 -11.82 14.00
C ILE A 35 -19.01 -11.99 15.51
N ARG A 36 -17.86 -11.61 16.04
CA ARG A 36 -17.59 -11.69 17.48
C ARG A 36 -18.47 -10.77 18.32
N PHE A 37 -18.76 -9.60 17.83
CA PHE A 37 -19.64 -8.65 18.51
C PHE A 37 -21.05 -9.20 18.67
N HIS A 38 -21.53 -9.99 17.74
CA HIS A 38 -22.83 -10.65 17.81
C HIS A 38 -22.73 -12.10 18.35
N GLY A 39 -21.82 -12.39 19.28
CA GLY A 39 -21.77 -13.69 19.97
C GLY A 39 -21.40 -14.87 19.07
N CYS A 40 -20.65 -14.63 18.00
CA CYS A 40 -20.26 -15.63 16.99
C CYS A 40 -21.43 -16.25 16.21
N HIS A 41 -22.60 -15.59 16.16
CA HIS A 41 -23.69 -15.97 15.28
C HIS A 41 -23.27 -15.90 13.81
N HIS A 42 -23.81 -16.79 12.99
CA HIS A 42 -23.53 -16.77 11.56
C HIS A 42 -24.18 -15.52 10.92
N PRO A 43 -23.47 -14.75 10.07
CA PRO A 43 -24.01 -13.51 9.48
C PRO A 43 -25.33 -13.68 8.72
N ILE A 44 -25.64 -14.88 8.20
CA ILE A 44 -26.93 -15.17 7.56
C ILE A 44 -28.12 -14.97 8.54
N GLU A 45 -27.90 -15.16 9.83
CA GLU A 45 -28.92 -15.01 10.89
C GLU A 45 -29.07 -13.56 11.35
N LEU A 46 -28.19 -12.67 10.88
CA LEU A 46 -28.16 -11.29 11.29
C LEU A 46 -28.81 -10.37 10.23
N SER A 47 -29.50 -9.35 10.69
CA SER A 47 -30.25 -8.40 9.86
C SER A 47 -29.53 -7.02 9.76
N ALA A 48 -30.10 -6.10 8.97
CA ALA A 48 -29.63 -4.72 8.89
C ALA A 48 -29.64 -4.00 10.27
N ALA A 49 -30.56 -4.36 11.16
CA ALA A 49 -30.59 -3.84 12.54
C ALA A 49 -29.31 -4.18 13.30
N HIS A 50 -28.79 -5.41 13.15
CA HIS A 50 -27.54 -5.83 13.79
C HIS A 50 -26.33 -5.07 13.21
N VAL A 51 -26.34 -4.77 11.91
CA VAL A 51 -25.30 -3.93 11.31
C VAL A 51 -25.33 -2.53 11.90
N SER A 52 -26.51 -1.91 12.03
CA SER A 52 -26.70 -0.60 12.65
C SER A 52 -26.21 -0.58 14.10
N GLN A 53 -26.56 -1.62 14.87
CA GLN A 53 -26.11 -1.78 16.26
C GLN A 53 -24.58 -1.85 16.37
N PHE A 54 -23.94 -2.63 15.50
CA PHE A 54 -22.48 -2.71 15.46
C PHE A 54 -21.82 -1.38 15.09
N LEU A 55 -22.33 -0.66 14.10
CA LEU A 55 -21.80 0.64 13.71
C LEU A 55 -22.01 1.70 14.78
N THR A 56 -23.15 1.66 15.49
CA THR A 56 -23.40 2.51 16.64
C THR A 56 -22.40 2.20 17.76
N PHE A 57 -22.15 0.93 18.06
CA PHE A 57 -21.11 0.53 19.00
C PHE A 57 -19.74 1.08 18.62
N LEU A 58 -19.34 0.99 17.36
CA LEU A 58 -18.07 1.55 16.90
C LEU A 58 -17.99 3.06 17.08
N ALA A 59 -19.08 3.79 16.79
CA ALA A 59 -19.12 5.24 16.92
C ALA A 59 -19.15 5.70 18.38
N VAL A 60 -20.05 5.14 19.18
CA VAL A 60 -20.34 5.61 20.54
C VAL A 60 -19.38 5.02 21.58
N HIS A 61 -19.23 3.70 21.60
CA HIS A 61 -18.42 3.02 22.61
C HIS A 61 -16.94 2.93 22.26
N ARG A 62 -16.60 2.81 20.97
CA ARG A 62 -15.20 2.74 20.51
C ARG A 62 -14.67 4.07 20.01
N ASN A 63 -15.51 5.09 19.90
CA ASN A 63 -15.17 6.45 19.44
C ASN A 63 -14.28 6.47 18.19
N VAL A 64 -14.60 5.58 17.22
CA VAL A 64 -13.79 5.49 15.99
C VAL A 64 -14.10 6.64 15.04
N ALA A 65 -13.10 7.06 14.27
CA ALA A 65 -13.30 8.08 13.24
C ALA A 65 -14.30 7.63 12.16
N ALA A 66 -15.06 8.59 11.60
CA ALA A 66 -16.04 8.32 10.53
C ALA A 66 -15.48 7.52 9.34
N ALA A 67 -14.19 7.72 8.99
CA ALA A 67 -13.54 6.94 7.94
C ALA A 67 -13.39 5.46 8.32
N THR A 68 -13.10 5.17 9.59
CA THR A 68 -12.95 3.83 10.13
C THR A 68 -14.31 3.11 10.19
N GLN A 69 -15.36 3.82 10.66
CA GLN A 69 -16.73 3.29 10.67
C GLN A 69 -17.20 2.94 9.25
N ASN A 70 -16.95 3.82 8.27
CA ASN A 70 -17.29 3.57 6.88
C ASN A 70 -16.49 2.41 6.26
N GLN A 71 -15.25 2.17 6.72
CA GLN A 71 -14.48 1.00 6.29
C GLN A 71 -15.11 -0.30 6.83
N ALA A 72 -15.54 -0.31 8.08
CA ALA A 72 -16.26 -1.44 8.67
C ALA A 72 -17.57 -1.72 7.91
N LEU A 73 -18.36 -0.69 7.64
CA LEU A 73 -19.59 -0.82 6.84
C LEU A 73 -19.30 -1.40 5.46
N ASN A 74 -18.29 -0.89 4.73
CA ASN A 74 -17.95 -1.42 3.42
C ASN A 74 -17.56 -2.91 3.45
N ALA A 75 -16.85 -3.36 4.49
CA ALA A 75 -16.50 -4.76 4.67
C ALA A 75 -17.75 -5.64 4.90
N ILE A 76 -18.72 -5.16 5.70
CA ILE A 76 -19.97 -5.86 5.97
C ILE A 76 -20.86 -5.89 4.72
N VAL A 77 -21.02 -4.77 4.03
CA VAL A 77 -21.75 -4.71 2.75
C VAL A 77 -21.14 -5.67 1.73
N PHE A 78 -19.81 -5.72 1.64
CA PHE A 78 -19.12 -6.69 0.79
C PHE A 78 -19.45 -8.14 1.18
N LEU A 79 -19.44 -8.45 2.48
CA LEU A 79 -19.81 -9.78 2.97
C LEU A 79 -21.19 -10.20 2.49
N TYR A 80 -22.22 -9.38 2.73
CA TYR A 80 -23.59 -9.72 2.39
C TYR A 80 -23.82 -9.74 0.88
N ASN A 81 -23.32 -8.73 0.14
CA ASN A 81 -23.64 -8.61 -1.29
C ASN A 81 -22.81 -9.56 -2.17
N ARG A 82 -21.55 -9.84 -1.80
CA ARG A 82 -20.61 -10.56 -2.68
C ARG A 82 -20.29 -11.98 -2.22
N VAL A 83 -20.31 -12.22 -0.92
CA VAL A 83 -19.95 -13.54 -0.37
C VAL A 83 -21.18 -14.36 -0.05
N LEU A 84 -22.13 -13.79 0.69
CA LEU A 84 -23.37 -14.49 1.07
C LEU A 84 -24.45 -14.42 -0.01
N GLN A 85 -24.32 -13.49 -0.96
CA GLN A 85 -25.31 -13.22 -2.03
C GLN A 85 -26.72 -12.97 -1.46
N GLN A 86 -26.80 -12.38 -0.28
CA GLN A 86 -28.02 -12.01 0.42
C GLN A 86 -27.94 -10.53 0.79
N PRO A 87 -28.22 -9.60 -0.17
CA PRO A 87 -28.25 -8.19 0.13
C PRO A 87 -29.20 -7.90 1.28
N LEU A 88 -28.73 -7.18 2.30
CA LEU A 88 -29.60 -6.79 3.40
C LEU A 88 -30.53 -5.67 2.93
N GLU A 89 -31.82 -5.90 3.04
CA GLU A 89 -32.83 -4.87 2.80
C GLU A 89 -32.58 -3.68 3.73
N HIS A 90 -32.72 -2.44 3.19
CA HIS A 90 -32.54 -1.19 3.94
C HIS A 90 -31.13 -0.93 4.50
N ILE A 91 -30.09 -1.65 4.07
CA ILE A 91 -28.71 -1.32 4.47
C ILE A 91 -28.29 0.08 3.98
N ASP A 92 -28.95 0.58 2.93
CA ASP A 92 -28.76 1.94 2.42
C ASP A 92 -29.26 3.01 3.41
N ASN A 93 -30.18 2.67 4.32
CA ASN A 93 -30.63 3.52 5.42
C ASN A 93 -29.65 3.56 6.60
N VAL A 94 -28.59 2.72 6.58
CA VAL A 94 -27.52 2.83 7.57
C VAL A 94 -26.76 4.13 7.31
N ILE A 95 -26.94 5.09 8.20
CA ILE A 95 -26.35 6.43 8.09
C ILE A 95 -24.83 6.31 7.99
N ARG A 96 -24.31 6.59 6.80
CA ARG A 96 -22.87 6.70 6.61
C ARG A 96 -22.34 7.89 7.41
N ALA A 97 -21.34 7.65 8.24
CA ALA A 97 -20.74 8.71 9.02
C ALA A 97 -20.22 9.82 8.10
N LYS A 98 -20.66 11.04 8.35
CA LYS A 98 -20.27 12.24 7.56
C LYS A 98 -18.79 12.51 7.79
N ARG A 99 -17.99 12.43 6.73
CA ARG A 99 -16.58 12.79 6.79
C ARG A 99 -16.43 14.31 6.79
N SER A 100 -15.74 14.85 7.78
CA SER A 100 -15.30 16.25 7.72
C SER A 100 -14.27 16.40 6.59
N ARG A 101 -14.47 17.40 5.72
CA ARG A 101 -13.46 17.79 4.73
C ARG A 101 -12.36 18.56 5.47
N ARG A 102 -11.20 17.95 5.62
CA ARG A 102 -10.02 18.64 6.15
C ARG A 102 -9.24 19.24 4.99
N ILE A 103 -8.81 20.47 5.14
CA ILE A 103 -7.88 21.11 4.19
C ILE A 103 -6.57 20.30 4.22
N PRO A 104 -6.03 19.87 3.07
CA PRO A 104 -4.76 19.17 3.05
C PRO A 104 -3.64 20.01 3.64
N VAL A 105 -2.79 19.38 4.44
CA VAL A 105 -1.56 20.02 4.92
C VAL A 105 -0.57 20.07 3.76
N VAL A 106 0.06 21.22 3.56
CA VAL A 106 1.05 21.45 2.51
C VAL A 106 2.36 21.94 3.15
N PHE A 107 3.49 21.44 2.64
CA PHE A 107 4.80 22.01 2.98
C PHE A 107 5.07 23.26 2.17
N THR A 108 5.65 24.27 2.80
CA THR A 108 6.26 25.39 2.08
C THR A 108 7.56 24.93 1.42
N ARG A 109 8.03 25.68 0.44
CA ARG A 109 9.32 25.39 -0.23
C ARG A 109 10.50 25.37 0.76
N SER A 110 10.50 26.29 1.73
CA SER A 110 11.51 26.32 2.80
C SER A 110 11.45 25.10 3.73
N GLU A 111 10.25 24.65 4.09
CA GLU A 111 10.09 23.42 4.88
C GLU A 111 10.58 22.18 4.12
N VAL A 112 10.30 22.08 2.82
CA VAL A 112 10.83 20.97 1.99
C VAL A 112 12.35 20.99 1.98
N GLN A 113 12.98 22.16 1.82
CA GLN A 113 14.44 22.29 1.87
C GLN A 113 15.02 21.87 3.22
N LEU A 114 14.39 22.28 4.32
CA LEU A 114 14.80 21.87 5.67
C LEU A 114 14.63 20.36 5.89
N LEU A 115 13.54 19.77 5.41
CA LEU A 115 13.33 18.32 5.44
C LEU A 115 14.44 17.58 4.68
N PHE A 116 14.76 18.03 3.47
CA PHE A 116 15.78 17.38 2.64
C PHE A 116 17.16 17.43 3.29
N ARG A 117 17.53 18.51 3.97
CA ARG A 117 18.78 18.63 4.74
C ARG A 117 18.85 17.65 5.92
N ASN A 118 17.71 17.23 6.45
CA ASN A 118 17.60 16.31 7.58
C ASN A 118 17.35 14.84 7.17
N LEU A 119 17.22 14.56 5.86
CA LEU A 119 17.08 13.22 5.33
C LEU A 119 18.42 12.69 4.81
N LYS A 120 18.71 11.42 5.07
CA LYS A 120 19.86 10.70 4.50
C LYS A 120 19.40 9.75 3.39
N GLN A 121 20.32 9.33 2.52
CA GLN A 121 20.05 8.28 1.54
C GLN A 121 19.69 6.96 2.24
N PRO A 122 18.77 6.17 1.66
CA PRO A 122 18.04 6.40 0.42
C PRO A 122 16.78 7.28 0.57
N TYR A 123 16.42 7.68 1.78
CA TYR A 123 15.15 8.39 2.08
C TYR A 123 15.11 9.80 1.49
N LEU A 124 16.27 10.44 1.31
CA LEU A 124 16.36 11.73 0.63
C LEU A 124 15.91 11.62 -0.83
N LEU A 125 16.43 10.62 -1.56
CA LEU A 125 16.02 10.36 -2.94
C LEU A 125 14.53 9.98 -3.03
N MET A 126 14.05 9.12 -2.11
CA MET A 126 12.63 8.75 -2.04
C MET A 126 11.72 9.97 -1.85
N ALA A 127 12.06 10.87 -0.92
CA ALA A 127 11.32 12.12 -0.68
C ALA A 127 11.39 13.05 -1.90
N GLY A 128 12.54 13.14 -2.54
CA GLY A 128 12.74 13.91 -3.77
C GLY A 128 11.86 13.43 -4.92
N LEU A 129 11.76 12.12 -5.14
CA LEU A 129 10.90 11.53 -6.16
C LEU A 129 9.40 11.71 -5.85
N MET A 130 9.01 11.64 -4.57
CA MET A 130 7.63 11.93 -4.18
C MET A 130 7.28 13.41 -4.41
N TYR A 131 8.19 14.33 -4.09
CA TYR A 131 7.98 15.77 -4.24
C TYR A 131 8.04 16.22 -5.70
N GLY A 132 9.12 15.87 -6.41
CA GLY A 132 9.35 16.34 -7.79
C GLY A 132 8.59 15.53 -8.84
N GLY A 133 8.47 14.19 -8.66
CA GLY A 133 7.74 13.30 -9.57
C GLY A 133 6.26 13.08 -9.18
N GLY A 134 5.80 13.61 -8.05
CA GLY A 134 4.42 13.46 -7.58
C GLY A 134 4.02 12.01 -7.29
N LEU A 135 4.96 11.15 -6.89
CA LEU A 135 4.72 9.73 -6.63
C LEU A 135 4.05 9.50 -5.27
N ARG A 136 3.11 8.55 -5.21
CA ARG A 136 2.64 8.01 -3.92
C ARG A 136 3.74 7.14 -3.30
N VAL A 137 3.73 7.02 -1.97
CA VAL A 137 4.76 6.25 -1.25
C VAL A 137 4.89 4.82 -1.80
N MET A 138 3.80 4.12 -2.03
CA MET A 138 3.85 2.75 -2.58
C MET A 138 4.19 2.72 -4.08
N GLU A 139 3.84 3.74 -4.84
CA GLU A 139 4.26 3.86 -6.24
C GLU A 139 5.79 4.02 -6.31
N MET A 140 6.36 4.91 -5.49
CA MET A 140 7.79 5.13 -5.39
C MET A 140 8.53 3.87 -4.91
N LEU A 141 8.07 3.19 -3.86
CA LEU A 141 8.70 1.98 -3.33
C LEU A 141 8.71 0.81 -4.34
N ARG A 142 7.66 0.74 -5.17
CA ARG A 142 7.51 -0.33 -6.18
C ARG A 142 8.19 -0.02 -7.50
N LEU A 143 8.86 1.11 -7.66
CA LEU A 143 9.63 1.42 -8.86
C LEU A 143 10.67 0.34 -9.11
N ARG A 144 10.74 -0.12 -10.34
CA ARG A 144 11.75 -1.05 -10.84
C ARG A 144 12.75 -0.31 -11.71
N LEU A 145 13.93 -0.86 -11.90
CA LEU A 145 14.96 -0.20 -12.71
C LEU A 145 14.45 0.12 -14.13
N LYS A 146 13.69 -0.78 -14.74
CA LYS A 146 13.09 -0.59 -16.06
C LYS A 146 12.00 0.47 -16.17
N ASP A 147 11.52 0.99 -15.03
CA ASP A 147 10.47 2.01 -15.02
C ASP A 147 11.06 3.43 -15.14
N ILE A 148 12.39 3.56 -15.17
CA ILE A 148 13.13 4.81 -15.32
C ILE A 148 13.62 4.96 -16.76
N ASP A 149 13.27 6.07 -17.38
CA ASP A 149 13.74 6.46 -18.71
C ASP A 149 14.54 7.76 -18.58
N PHE A 150 15.86 7.66 -18.70
CA PHE A 150 16.76 8.80 -18.59
C PHE A 150 16.74 9.70 -19.82
N GLU A 151 16.55 9.12 -21.00
CA GLU A 151 16.52 9.87 -22.25
C GLU A 151 15.29 10.76 -22.31
N ARG A 152 14.13 10.22 -21.95
CA ARG A 152 12.86 10.95 -21.89
C ARG A 152 12.65 11.66 -20.56
N LYS A 153 13.57 11.55 -19.60
CA LYS A 153 13.46 12.07 -18.24
C LYS A 153 12.11 11.75 -17.61
N SER A 154 11.71 10.50 -17.68
CA SER A 154 10.39 10.07 -17.27
C SER A 154 10.42 8.83 -16.40
N ILE A 155 9.35 8.65 -15.62
CA ILE A 155 9.11 7.51 -14.74
C ILE A 155 7.78 6.89 -15.11
N LEU A 156 7.77 5.60 -15.41
CA LEU A 156 6.55 4.83 -15.62
C LEU A 156 6.02 4.30 -14.29
N VAL A 157 4.89 4.82 -13.85
CA VAL A 157 4.18 4.37 -12.65
C VAL A 157 3.18 3.30 -13.03
N ARG A 158 3.41 2.07 -12.56
CA ARG A 158 2.53 0.92 -12.86
C ARG A 158 1.50 0.73 -11.76
N ALA A 159 0.30 0.29 -12.15
CA ALA A 159 -0.81 -0.05 -11.25
C ALA A 159 -1.05 1.02 -10.18
N GLY A 160 -1.09 2.29 -10.59
CA GLY A 160 -1.39 3.42 -9.73
C GLY A 160 -2.82 3.39 -9.17
N LYS A 161 -3.33 4.52 -8.66
CA LYS A 161 -4.70 4.60 -8.14
C LYS A 161 -5.72 4.17 -9.21
N GLY A 162 -6.55 3.18 -8.88
CA GLY A 162 -7.51 2.60 -9.82
C GLY A 162 -6.88 1.63 -10.82
N ASN A 163 -5.71 1.07 -10.52
CA ASN A 163 -4.97 0.11 -11.36
C ASN A 163 -4.62 0.67 -12.76
N LYS A 164 -4.36 2.00 -12.84
CA LYS A 164 -4.00 2.68 -14.09
C LYS A 164 -2.52 3.02 -14.11
N ASP A 165 -1.88 2.71 -15.23
CA ASP A 165 -0.51 3.15 -15.48
C ASP A 165 -0.49 4.63 -15.88
N ARG A 166 0.57 5.33 -15.52
CA ARG A 166 0.84 6.71 -15.96
C ARG A 166 2.32 6.98 -16.06
N VAL A 167 2.66 7.94 -16.87
CA VAL A 167 4.02 8.49 -16.94
C VAL A 167 4.07 9.79 -16.10
N THR A 168 5.17 10.00 -15.41
CA THR A 168 5.47 11.25 -14.70
C THR A 168 6.93 11.65 -14.97
N ILE A 169 7.29 12.88 -14.58
CA ILE A 169 8.64 13.41 -14.80
C ILE A 169 9.66 12.78 -13.85
N LEU A 170 10.87 12.55 -14.33
CA LEU A 170 12.08 12.36 -13.53
C LEU A 170 12.77 13.73 -13.40
N PRO A 171 12.80 14.34 -12.20
CA PRO A 171 13.43 15.65 -12.01
C PRO A 171 14.92 15.62 -12.35
N ASP A 172 15.41 16.61 -13.10
CA ASP A 172 16.81 16.67 -13.56
C ASP A 172 17.82 16.58 -12.42
N ASN A 173 17.56 17.27 -11.33
CA ASN A 173 18.41 17.27 -10.13
C ASN A 173 18.43 15.95 -9.34
N LEU A 174 17.65 14.96 -9.74
CA LEU A 174 17.64 13.63 -9.13
C LEU A 174 18.25 12.56 -10.04
N ILE A 175 18.56 12.87 -11.29
CA ILE A 175 19.07 11.89 -12.28
C ILE A 175 20.30 11.18 -11.74
N GLU A 176 21.32 11.92 -11.29
CA GLU A 176 22.56 11.35 -10.75
C GLU A 176 22.30 10.46 -9.52
N ASN A 177 21.43 10.91 -8.60
CA ASN A 177 21.07 10.12 -7.41
C ASN A 177 20.32 8.82 -7.77
N VAL A 178 19.48 8.86 -8.80
CA VAL A 178 18.79 7.65 -9.32
C VAL A 178 19.81 6.72 -9.94
N GLN A 179 20.76 7.22 -10.74
CA GLN A 179 21.84 6.43 -11.32
C GLN A 179 22.64 5.69 -10.24
N HIS A 180 23.11 6.42 -9.21
CA HIS A 180 23.81 5.82 -8.08
C HIS A 180 22.98 4.77 -7.33
N ALA A 181 21.65 4.98 -7.22
CA ALA A 181 20.76 3.99 -6.62
C ALA A 181 20.67 2.72 -7.50
N MET A 182 20.62 2.87 -8.82
CA MET A 182 20.61 1.75 -9.77
C MET A 182 21.93 0.97 -9.71
N ASP A 183 23.07 1.66 -9.68
CA ASP A 183 24.41 1.03 -9.58
C ASP A 183 24.53 0.20 -8.31
N ARG A 184 24.04 0.72 -7.19
CA ARG A 184 23.99 0.00 -5.92
C ARG A 184 23.12 -1.26 -6.02
N VAL A 185 21.95 -1.17 -6.65
CA VAL A 185 21.07 -2.32 -6.85
C VAL A 185 21.73 -3.34 -7.75
N ALA A 186 22.42 -2.91 -8.81
CA ALA A 186 23.17 -3.81 -9.72
C ALA A 186 24.29 -4.55 -8.99
N ALA A 187 25.00 -3.88 -8.07
CA ALA A 187 26.04 -4.52 -7.26
C ALA A 187 25.46 -5.58 -6.31
N ILE A 188 24.38 -5.24 -5.59
CA ILE A 188 23.68 -6.17 -4.70
C ILE A 188 23.12 -7.36 -5.50
N HIS A 189 22.54 -7.11 -6.66
CA HIS A 189 21.95 -8.14 -7.51
C HIS A 189 23.02 -9.14 -8.03
N ARG A 190 24.19 -8.65 -8.43
CA ARG A 190 25.34 -9.53 -8.81
C ARG A 190 25.77 -10.42 -7.65
N GLN A 191 25.81 -9.90 -6.44
CA GLN A 191 26.09 -10.71 -5.25
C GLN A 191 25.00 -11.76 -5.02
N ASP A 192 23.71 -11.38 -5.08
CA ASP A 192 22.61 -12.31 -4.92
C ASP A 192 22.65 -13.44 -5.97
N LEU A 193 22.98 -13.15 -7.22
CA LEU A 193 23.14 -14.15 -8.26
C LEU A 193 24.32 -15.12 -7.98
N ALA A 194 25.44 -14.60 -7.51
CA ALA A 194 26.60 -15.42 -7.15
C ALA A 194 26.30 -16.37 -5.98
N GLU A 195 25.39 -16.00 -5.09
CA GLU A 195 24.92 -16.81 -3.98
C GLU A 195 23.74 -17.75 -4.34
N GLY A 196 23.33 -17.79 -5.62
CA GLY A 196 22.23 -18.65 -6.10
C GLY A 196 20.83 -18.07 -5.92
N TYR A 197 20.74 -16.78 -5.63
CA TYR A 197 19.48 -16.02 -5.47
C TYR A 197 19.26 -15.06 -6.65
N GLY A 198 18.69 -13.87 -6.39
CA GLY A 198 18.51 -12.82 -7.39
C GLY A 198 17.09 -12.74 -7.96
N GLU A 199 16.21 -13.67 -7.59
CA GLU A 199 14.79 -13.57 -7.96
C GLU A 199 14.13 -12.41 -7.23
N VAL A 200 13.18 -11.75 -7.93
CA VAL A 200 12.30 -10.74 -7.38
C VAL A 200 10.85 -11.11 -7.64
N GLN A 201 9.95 -10.72 -6.75
CA GLN A 201 8.52 -10.95 -6.94
C GLN A 201 8.04 -10.30 -8.25
N MET A 202 7.50 -11.13 -9.16
CA MET A 202 6.89 -10.68 -10.40
C MET A 202 5.39 -10.41 -10.21
N PRO A 203 4.81 -9.39 -10.90
CA PRO A 203 3.38 -9.13 -10.83
C PRO A 203 2.57 -10.26 -11.46
N TYR A 204 1.49 -10.68 -10.77
CA TYR A 204 0.48 -11.62 -11.29
C TYR A 204 1.06 -12.89 -11.93
N ALA A 205 0.64 -13.18 -13.18
CA ALA A 205 1.05 -14.35 -13.94
C ALA A 205 2.37 -14.17 -14.70
N LEU A 206 3.04 -13.01 -14.62
CA LEU A 206 4.26 -12.74 -15.38
C LEU A 206 5.40 -13.68 -14.98
N ALA A 207 5.47 -14.12 -13.73
CA ALA A 207 6.45 -15.12 -13.31
C ALA A 207 6.34 -16.45 -14.08
N ARG A 208 5.13 -16.84 -14.50
CA ARG A 208 4.92 -18.04 -15.32
C ARG A 208 5.17 -17.79 -16.79
N LYS A 209 4.82 -16.59 -17.28
CA LYS A 209 4.99 -16.22 -18.70
C LYS A 209 6.46 -15.97 -19.04
N TYR A 210 7.21 -15.40 -18.11
CA TYR A 210 8.61 -15.01 -18.27
C TYR A 210 9.44 -15.48 -17.06
N PRO A 211 9.70 -16.79 -16.93
CA PRO A 211 10.33 -17.37 -15.73
C PRO A 211 11.73 -16.81 -15.46
N ASN A 212 12.51 -16.53 -16.52
CA ASN A 212 13.88 -16.00 -16.37
C ASN A 212 13.93 -14.51 -16.03
N GLU A 213 12.84 -13.78 -16.29
CA GLU A 213 12.77 -12.34 -16.02
C GLU A 213 12.76 -12.00 -14.51
N ALA A 214 12.37 -12.96 -13.67
CA ALA A 214 12.42 -12.77 -12.22
C ALA A 214 13.85 -12.54 -11.72
N GLN A 215 14.88 -13.05 -12.40
CA GLN A 215 16.29 -12.83 -12.11
C GLN A 215 16.91 -11.70 -12.93
N SER A 216 16.16 -11.05 -13.82
CA SER A 216 16.67 -9.94 -14.61
C SER A 216 16.90 -8.69 -13.73
N LEU A 217 18.02 -8.00 -13.95
CA LEU A 217 18.33 -6.74 -13.29
C LEU A 217 17.22 -5.68 -13.49
N HIS A 218 16.62 -5.64 -14.69
CA HIS A 218 15.59 -4.66 -15.02
C HIS A 218 14.34 -4.76 -14.13
N TRP A 219 14.07 -5.94 -13.59
CA TRP A 219 12.93 -6.19 -12.72
C TRP A 219 13.20 -5.92 -11.26
N GLN A 220 14.46 -5.72 -10.85
CA GLN A 220 14.81 -5.41 -9.47
C GLN A 220 14.18 -4.07 -9.04
N PHE A 221 13.85 -3.96 -7.74
CA PHE A 221 13.33 -2.71 -7.18
C PHE A 221 14.43 -1.66 -7.06
N LEU A 222 14.15 -0.41 -7.45
CA LEU A 222 15.08 0.71 -7.28
C LEU A 222 15.46 0.92 -5.81
N PHE A 223 14.52 0.68 -4.91
CA PHE A 223 14.72 0.77 -3.46
C PHE A 223 14.70 -0.60 -2.80
N ALA A 224 15.56 -1.48 -3.24
CA ALA A 224 15.70 -2.82 -2.68
C ALA A 224 16.15 -2.76 -1.21
N THR A 225 15.67 -3.73 -0.40
CA THR A 225 16.11 -3.92 1.00
C THR A 225 17.59 -4.34 1.07
N ALA A 226 18.25 -4.06 2.20
CA ALA A 226 19.62 -4.52 2.45
C ALA A 226 19.72 -6.04 2.60
N HIS A 227 18.66 -6.70 3.08
CA HIS A 227 18.60 -8.13 3.33
C HIS A 227 17.51 -8.79 2.50
N ARG A 228 17.72 -10.04 2.10
CA ARG A 228 16.69 -10.90 1.53
C ARG A 228 15.68 -11.28 2.61
N SER A 229 14.50 -11.70 2.17
CA SER A 229 13.44 -12.20 3.05
C SER A 229 12.61 -13.26 2.33
N THR A 230 12.01 -14.15 3.09
CA THR A 230 11.11 -15.17 2.54
C THR A 230 9.80 -14.54 2.09
N ASP A 231 9.49 -14.66 0.81
CA ASP A 231 8.19 -14.22 0.29
C ASP A 231 7.06 -15.06 0.88
N PRO A 232 6.04 -14.45 1.50
CA PRO A 232 4.98 -15.18 2.19
C PRO A 232 4.10 -16.03 1.27
N VAL A 233 4.11 -15.76 -0.03
CA VAL A 233 3.28 -16.47 -1.03
C VAL A 233 4.06 -17.62 -1.67
N SER A 234 5.21 -17.31 -2.31
CA SER A 234 6.02 -18.30 -3.01
C SER A 234 6.91 -19.13 -2.09
N LYS A 235 7.14 -18.67 -0.85
CA LYS A 235 8.10 -19.25 0.12
C LYS A 235 9.56 -19.20 -0.33
N LYS A 236 9.85 -18.56 -1.45
CA LYS A 236 11.21 -18.35 -1.92
C LYS A 236 11.88 -17.21 -1.17
N GLU A 237 13.19 -17.32 -0.99
CA GLU A 237 14.00 -16.23 -0.47
C GLU A 237 14.33 -15.27 -1.61
N MET A 238 13.92 -14.01 -1.46
CA MET A 238 14.12 -12.98 -2.47
C MET A 238 14.29 -11.60 -1.86
N ARG A 239 14.74 -10.65 -2.67
CA ARG A 239 14.91 -9.26 -2.24
C ARG A 239 13.66 -8.46 -2.58
N HIS A 240 13.12 -7.79 -1.58
CA HIS A 240 11.93 -6.95 -1.71
C HIS A 240 12.30 -5.46 -1.69
N HIS A 241 11.33 -4.58 -1.90
CA HIS A 241 11.52 -3.14 -1.69
C HIS A 241 11.54 -2.79 -0.19
N ILE A 242 12.13 -1.65 0.15
CA ILE A 242 12.12 -1.08 1.50
C ILE A 242 10.67 -0.95 2.01
N PHE A 243 10.46 -1.20 3.30
CA PHE A 243 9.14 -1.09 3.91
C PHE A 243 8.65 0.36 3.97
N GLU A 244 7.36 0.56 3.74
CA GLU A 244 6.71 1.87 3.83
C GLU A 244 6.95 2.54 5.20
N THR A 245 6.91 1.78 6.28
CA THR A 245 7.14 2.28 7.64
C THR A 245 8.53 2.88 7.83
N SER A 246 9.53 2.46 7.05
CA SER A 246 10.90 2.99 7.13
C SER A 246 10.98 4.43 6.62
N ILE A 247 10.44 4.72 5.45
CA ILE A 247 10.40 6.10 4.92
C ILE A 247 9.47 6.98 5.75
N GLN A 248 8.32 6.47 6.20
CA GLN A 248 7.41 7.23 7.08
C GLN A 248 8.10 7.65 8.38
N ARG A 249 8.88 6.74 9.00
CA ARG A 249 9.67 7.02 10.19
C ARG A 249 10.78 8.03 9.91
N ALA A 250 11.50 7.87 8.80
CA ALA A 250 12.56 8.80 8.40
C ALA A 250 12.03 10.21 8.19
N VAL A 251 10.91 10.38 7.49
CA VAL A 251 10.25 11.68 7.28
C VAL A 251 9.80 12.30 8.61
N LYS A 252 9.16 11.51 9.48
CA LYS A 252 8.75 11.99 10.81
C LYS A 252 9.92 12.46 11.66
N THR A 253 11.04 11.72 11.64
CA THR A 253 12.27 12.11 12.34
C THR A 253 12.88 13.39 11.75
N ALA A 254 12.89 13.50 10.41
CA ALA A 254 13.38 14.71 9.73
C ALA A 254 12.52 15.93 10.05
N MET A 255 11.19 15.79 10.08
CA MET A 255 10.28 16.87 10.50
C MET A 255 10.57 17.35 11.93
N HIS A 256 10.75 16.42 12.85
CA HIS A 256 11.08 16.77 14.24
C HIS A 256 12.42 17.54 14.34
N ARG A 257 13.46 17.06 13.63
CA ARG A 257 14.77 17.75 13.59
C ARG A 257 14.71 19.12 12.92
N ALA A 258 13.83 19.29 11.94
CA ALA A 258 13.61 20.54 11.24
C ALA A 258 12.67 21.51 11.98
N GLY A 259 12.17 21.16 13.18
CA GLY A 259 11.22 22.00 13.93
C GLY A 259 9.87 22.15 13.23
N ILE A 260 9.44 21.21 12.38
CA ILE A 260 8.18 21.28 11.64
C ILE A 260 7.10 20.55 12.46
N HIS A 261 6.17 21.32 13.05
CA HIS A 261 5.11 20.81 13.92
C HIS A 261 3.76 20.60 13.21
N LYS A 262 3.77 20.47 11.87
CA LYS A 262 2.56 20.21 11.08
C LYS A 262 2.16 18.73 11.15
N PRO A 263 0.85 18.37 11.10
CA PRO A 263 0.40 16.97 10.98
C PRO A 263 0.59 16.47 9.54
N ALA A 264 1.84 16.47 9.08
CA ALA A 264 2.23 16.07 7.73
C ALA A 264 2.75 14.64 7.69
N SER A 265 2.78 14.07 6.50
CA SER A 265 3.25 12.70 6.23
C SER A 265 3.93 12.64 4.85
N CYS A 266 4.40 11.45 4.44
CA CYS A 266 4.91 11.25 3.08
C CYS A 266 3.93 11.70 1.99
N HIS A 267 2.62 11.62 2.24
CA HIS A 267 1.61 12.05 1.28
C HIS A 267 1.61 13.57 1.06
N THR A 268 2.05 14.33 2.05
CA THR A 268 2.15 15.80 1.99
C THR A 268 3.12 16.31 0.92
N PHE A 269 4.14 15.51 0.54
CA PHE A 269 5.07 15.88 -0.55
C PHE A 269 4.37 16.03 -1.91
N ARG A 270 3.16 15.50 -2.10
CA ARG A 270 2.41 15.58 -3.36
C ARG A 270 1.44 16.76 -3.45
N HIS A 271 1.22 17.45 -2.36
CA HIS A 271 0.34 18.61 -2.30
C HIS A 271 1.15 19.89 -2.32
#